data_79e6deea1b53126cad7474f5ba3e636d
#
_entry.id   79e6deea1b53126cad7474f5ba3e636d
#
_cell.length_a   1.000
_cell.length_b   1.000
_cell.length_c   1.000
_cell.angle_alpha   90.00
_cell.angle_beta   90.00
_cell.angle_gamma   90.00
#
_symmetry.space_group_name_H-M   'P 1'
#
loop_
_entity.id
_entity.type
_entity.pdbx_description
1 polymer ?
#
loop_
_entity_poly.entity_id
_entity_poly.type
_entity_poly.pdbx_seq_one_letter_code
_entity_poly.pdbx_strand_id
1 'polypeptide(L)'
;MRKLRIRSLLLGLVALCGLFACSSSKERQEADFAYLRPTLLGGVYFYAGYGGVDKVYAMYQGTGYTRVAAYKELFIDPFENGSSSDARNTLKEAWGITDSVGLVKEIDELRTQESKHKGWDLARAVNIAWMGVSAKFISKETALEQIKPLVPVAQAKFADWKSYFEDFLAGRKEWDPDGDPEDLALFTKTVKELLENPKSIYQEIPLK
;
A
#
# COMPACT_ATOMS: atom_id res chain seq x y z
N MET A 1 13.20 -18.92 -61.81
CA MET A 1 12.10 -19.10 -60.90
C MET A 1 12.64 -19.36 -59.48
N ARG A 2 12.97 -18.30 -58.67
CA ARG A 2 13.37 -18.42 -57.26
C ARG A 2 13.33 -17.05 -56.61
N LYS A 3 12.11 -16.47 -56.42
CA LYS A 3 11.91 -15.19 -55.70
C LYS A 3 10.64 -15.19 -54.83
N LEU A 4 10.27 -16.30 -54.17
CA LEU A 4 9.01 -16.34 -53.42
C LEU A 4 9.09 -17.02 -52.05
N ARG A 5 10.21 -16.95 -51.33
CA ARG A 5 10.30 -17.54 -49.96
C ARG A 5 10.85 -16.62 -48.86
N ILE A 6 11.14 -15.36 -49.13
CA ILE A 6 11.75 -14.47 -48.11
C ILE A 6 10.72 -13.61 -47.35
N ARG A 7 9.52 -13.38 -47.91
CA ARG A 7 8.51 -12.52 -47.28
C ARG A 7 7.75 -13.16 -46.10
N SER A 8 7.66 -14.48 -46.06
CA SER A 8 6.93 -15.18 -44.99
C SER A 8 7.72 -15.34 -43.70
N LEU A 9 9.05 -15.31 -43.74
CA LEU A 9 9.91 -15.43 -42.53
C LEU A 9 9.99 -14.13 -41.72
N LEU A 10 9.90 -12.97 -42.40
CA LEU A 10 9.96 -11.66 -41.70
C LEU A 10 8.67 -11.34 -40.91
N LEU A 11 7.51 -11.80 -41.38
CA LEU A 11 6.25 -11.60 -40.65
C LEU A 11 6.14 -12.45 -39.38
N GLY A 12 6.74 -13.65 -39.37
CA GLY A 12 6.78 -14.51 -38.19
C GLY A 12 7.68 -13.97 -37.05
N LEU A 13 8.81 -13.34 -37.45
CA LEU A 13 9.77 -12.79 -36.46
C LEU A 13 9.23 -11.56 -35.72
N VAL A 14 8.49 -10.69 -36.42
CA VAL A 14 7.88 -9.49 -35.81
C VAL A 14 6.77 -9.86 -34.84
N ALA A 15 5.98 -10.89 -35.13
CA ALA A 15 4.93 -11.37 -34.23
C ALA A 15 5.50 -12.00 -32.94
N LEU A 16 6.62 -12.75 -33.03
CA LEU A 16 7.28 -13.34 -31.85
C LEU A 16 7.91 -12.26 -30.95
N CYS A 17 8.58 -11.26 -31.51
CA CYS A 17 9.16 -10.16 -30.73
C CYS A 17 8.09 -9.35 -29.99
N GLY A 18 6.90 -9.16 -30.58
CA GLY A 18 5.78 -8.46 -29.93
C GLY A 18 5.21 -9.20 -28.72
N LEU A 19 5.16 -10.52 -28.76
CA LEU A 19 4.65 -11.34 -27.66
C LEU A 19 5.64 -11.37 -26.47
N PHE A 20 6.93 -11.46 -26.72
CA PHE A 20 7.96 -11.41 -25.65
C PHE A 20 8.05 -10.02 -25.00
N ALA A 21 7.93 -8.94 -25.77
CA ALA A 21 7.93 -7.59 -25.21
C ALA A 21 6.69 -7.32 -24.36
N CYS A 22 5.53 -7.85 -24.74
CA CYS A 22 4.27 -7.71 -23.99
C CYS A 22 4.26 -8.52 -22.69
N SER A 23 4.84 -9.74 -22.65
CA SER A 23 4.97 -10.54 -21.43
C SER A 23 5.91 -9.87 -20.44
N SER A 24 7.07 -9.37 -20.88
CA SER A 24 8.04 -8.70 -20.02
C SER A 24 7.50 -7.38 -19.42
N SER A 25 6.61 -6.67 -20.12
CA SER A 25 5.99 -5.45 -19.59
C SER A 25 4.95 -5.75 -18.50
N LYS A 26 4.14 -6.80 -18.69
CA LYS A 26 3.15 -7.27 -17.69
C LYS A 26 3.82 -7.83 -16.43
N GLU A 27 4.88 -8.59 -16.59
CA GLU A 27 5.65 -9.14 -15.48
C GLU A 27 6.29 -8.02 -14.65
N ARG A 28 6.81 -6.99 -15.30
CA ARG A 28 7.37 -5.81 -14.63
C ARG A 28 6.29 -5.03 -13.88
N GLN A 29 5.14 -4.81 -14.50
CA GLN A 29 4.00 -4.15 -13.87
C GLN A 29 3.54 -4.91 -12.63
N GLU A 30 3.40 -6.23 -12.71
CA GLU A 30 2.99 -7.05 -11.58
C GLU A 30 4.04 -7.05 -10.47
N ALA A 31 5.33 -7.04 -10.79
CA ALA A 31 6.41 -6.90 -9.80
C ALA A 31 6.31 -5.53 -9.08
N ASP A 32 6.02 -4.45 -9.79
CA ASP A 32 5.80 -3.14 -9.21
C ASP A 32 4.57 -3.12 -8.29
N PHE A 33 3.48 -3.76 -8.70
CA PHE A 33 2.27 -3.89 -7.89
C PHE A 33 2.51 -4.73 -6.64
N ALA A 34 3.20 -5.86 -6.77
CA ALA A 34 3.56 -6.71 -5.63
C ALA A 34 4.47 -5.99 -4.63
N TYR A 35 5.31 -5.07 -5.09
CA TYR A 35 6.16 -4.24 -4.24
C TYR A 35 5.35 -3.19 -3.46
N LEU A 36 4.34 -2.58 -4.07
CA LEU A 36 3.56 -1.49 -3.46
C LEU A 36 2.38 -1.98 -2.61
N ARG A 37 1.74 -3.11 -2.97
CA ARG A 37 0.56 -3.62 -2.25
C ARG A 37 0.71 -3.68 -0.72
N PRO A 38 1.85 -4.13 -0.15
CA PRO A 38 2.03 -4.15 1.30
C PRO A 38 1.80 -2.78 1.95
N THR A 39 2.42 -1.73 1.42
CA THR A 39 2.27 -0.36 1.94
C THR A 39 0.84 0.16 1.72
N LEU A 40 0.18 -0.22 0.63
CA LEU A 40 -1.19 0.20 0.33
C LEU A 40 -2.23 -0.36 1.32
N LEU A 41 -1.97 -1.45 2.02
CA LEU A 41 -2.85 -1.92 3.10
C LEU A 41 -3.03 -0.86 4.22
N GLY A 42 -2.00 -0.06 4.48
CA GLY A 42 -2.05 1.06 5.45
C GLY A 42 -2.31 2.43 4.82
N GLY A 43 -2.57 2.50 3.53
CA GLY A 43 -2.63 3.76 2.79
C GLY A 43 -3.67 4.75 3.30
N VAL A 44 -4.73 4.30 3.94
CA VAL A 44 -5.74 5.17 4.54
C VAL A 44 -5.14 6.16 5.54
N TYR A 45 -4.19 5.72 6.39
CA TYR A 45 -3.49 6.60 7.34
C TYR A 45 -2.58 7.60 6.62
N PHE A 46 -1.85 7.13 5.62
CA PHE A 46 -1.01 7.95 4.79
C PHE A 46 -1.80 9.07 4.09
N TYR A 47 -2.89 8.72 3.39
CA TYR A 47 -3.69 9.70 2.69
C TYR A 47 -4.41 10.67 3.62
N ALA A 48 -4.90 10.22 4.77
CA ALA A 48 -5.48 11.10 5.78
C ALA A 48 -4.44 12.13 6.27
N GLY A 49 -3.21 11.69 6.56
CA GLY A 49 -2.11 12.56 6.99
C GLY A 49 -1.68 13.58 5.94
N TYR A 50 -1.70 13.22 4.64
CA TYR A 50 -1.35 14.12 3.54
C TYR A 50 -2.49 15.00 3.03
N GLY A 51 -3.71 14.85 3.58
CA GLY A 51 -4.87 15.66 3.22
C GLY A 51 -5.64 15.21 1.99
N GLY A 52 -5.54 13.91 1.65
CA GLY A 52 -6.35 13.25 0.62
C GLY A 52 -5.64 13.03 -0.72
N VAL A 53 -6.37 12.37 -1.63
CA VAL A 53 -5.85 11.92 -2.93
C VAL A 53 -5.37 13.06 -3.81
N ASP A 54 -6.10 14.17 -3.86
CA ASP A 54 -5.73 15.31 -4.71
C ASP A 54 -4.44 15.99 -4.23
N LYS A 55 -4.19 16.02 -2.92
CA LYS A 55 -2.94 16.57 -2.37
C LYS A 55 -1.75 15.69 -2.71
N VAL A 56 -1.87 14.38 -2.53
CA VAL A 56 -0.82 13.41 -2.90
C VAL A 56 -0.54 13.49 -4.41
N TYR A 57 -1.58 13.54 -5.25
CA TYR A 57 -1.41 13.70 -6.70
C TYR A 57 -0.65 14.97 -7.06
N ALA A 58 -0.99 16.10 -6.42
CA ALA A 58 -0.33 17.39 -6.68
C ALA A 58 1.18 17.37 -6.37
N MET A 59 1.65 16.52 -5.43
CA MET A 59 3.06 16.42 -5.06
C MET A 59 3.94 15.89 -6.19
N TYR A 60 3.40 15.02 -7.07
CA TYR A 60 4.16 14.46 -8.18
C TYR A 60 3.67 14.90 -9.56
N GLN A 61 2.58 15.65 -9.64
CA GLN A 61 2.08 16.20 -10.90
C GLN A 61 3.15 17.12 -11.54
N GLY A 62 3.53 16.81 -12.78
CA GLY A 62 4.56 17.58 -13.50
C GLY A 62 5.99 17.11 -13.28
N THR A 63 6.24 16.10 -12.44
CA THR A 63 7.60 15.52 -12.24
C THR A 63 8.04 14.60 -13.38
N GLY A 64 7.11 14.17 -14.24
CA GLY A 64 7.35 13.15 -15.27
C GLY A 64 7.21 11.71 -14.77
N TYR A 65 7.01 11.49 -13.48
CA TYR A 65 6.72 10.15 -12.95
C TYR A 65 5.33 9.66 -13.38
N THR A 66 5.23 8.36 -13.71
CA THR A 66 3.95 7.65 -13.66
C THR A 66 3.48 7.55 -12.21
N ARG A 67 2.20 7.26 -11.98
CA ARG A 67 1.68 7.08 -10.61
C ARG A 67 2.44 6.01 -9.84
N VAL A 68 2.64 4.83 -10.43
CA VAL A 68 3.40 3.73 -9.81
C VAL A 68 4.83 4.14 -9.50
N ALA A 69 5.52 4.82 -10.42
CA ALA A 69 6.88 5.30 -10.19
C ALA A 69 6.94 6.33 -9.04
N ALA A 70 6.00 7.27 -9.00
CA ALA A 70 5.92 8.24 -7.89
C ALA A 70 5.76 7.56 -6.54
N TYR A 71 4.94 6.51 -6.44
CA TYR A 71 4.76 5.77 -5.19
C TYR A 71 6.00 4.97 -4.77
N LYS A 72 6.73 4.43 -5.72
CA LYS A 72 8.01 3.73 -5.44
C LYS A 72 9.10 4.67 -4.97
N GLU A 73 9.16 5.87 -5.53
CA GLU A 73 10.28 6.80 -5.30
C GLU A 73 10.00 7.80 -4.18
N LEU A 74 8.75 8.28 -4.05
CA LEU A 74 8.43 9.40 -3.17
C LEU A 74 7.59 9.00 -1.95
N PHE A 75 6.81 7.91 -2.03
CA PHE A 75 5.82 7.58 -1.01
C PHE A 75 5.97 6.17 -0.44
N ILE A 76 7.08 5.48 -0.72
CA ILE A 76 7.31 4.15 -0.13
C ILE A 76 7.48 4.24 1.38
N ASP A 77 8.04 5.32 1.88
CA ASP A 77 8.11 5.66 3.30
C ASP A 77 7.21 6.87 3.58
N PRO A 78 5.96 6.65 4.01
CA PRO A 78 5.00 7.73 4.19
C PRO A 78 5.33 8.68 5.35
N PHE A 79 6.28 8.33 6.22
CA PHE A 79 6.69 9.12 7.39
C PHE A 79 8.15 9.59 7.33
N GLU A 80 8.78 9.58 6.17
CA GLU A 80 10.20 9.95 6.01
C GLU A 80 10.56 11.30 6.64
N ASN A 81 9.66 12.27 6.56
CA ASN A 81 9.86 13.63 7.12
C ASN A 81 9.28 13.77 8.54
N GLY A 82 8.83 12.69 9.16
CA GLY A 82 8.25 12.69 10.50
C GLY A 82 9.30 12.87 11.60
N SER A 83 8.86 13.42 12.74
CA SER A 83 9.69 13.51 13.94
C SER A 83 9.91 12.14 14.56
N SER A 84 11.20 11.74 14.71
CA SER A 84 11.54 10.47 15.34
C SER A 84 11.12 10.40 16.82
N SER A 85 11.12 11.52 17.54
CA SER A 85 10.63 11.60 18.92
C SER A 85 9.14 11.40 19.00
N ASP A 86 8.37 12.02 18.11
CA ASP A 86 6.91 11.92 18.11
C ASP A 86 6.47 10.50 17.72
N ALA A 87 7.14 9.88 16.74
CA ALA A 87 6.90 8.50 16.38
C ALA A 87 7.15 7.54 17.57
N ARG A 88 8.25 7.74 18.32
CA ARG A 88 8.53 6.94 19.53
C ARG A 88 7.50 7.15 20.62
N ASN A 89 7.09 8.39 20.85
CA ASN A 89 6.07 8.69 21.87
C ASN A 89 4.74 8.05 21.49
N THR A 90 4.30 8.18 20.24
CA THR A 90 3.06 7.57 19.77
C THR A 90 3.09 6.03 19.88
N LEU A 91 4.20 5.39 19.46
CA LEU A 91 4.36 3.94 19.59
C LEU A 91 4.33 3.49 21.07
N LYS A 92 4.97 4.26 21.95
CA LYS A 92 4.97 3.95 23.39
C LYS A 92 3.60 4.15 24.02
N GLU A 93 2.96 5.29 23.80
CA GLU A 93 1.72 5.67 24.47
C GLU A 93 0.50 4.91 23.96
N ALA A 94 0.39 4.74 22.64
CA ALA A 94 -0.77 4.09 22.03
C ALA A 94 -0.63 2.55 21.93
N TRP A 95 0.61 2.02 21.95
CA TRP A 95 0.88 0.60 21.67
C TRP A 95 1.77 -0.09 22.71
N GLY A 96 2.37 0.65 23.65
CA GLY A 96 3.35 0.10 24.58
C GLY A 96 4.67 -0.34 23.94
N ILE A 97 4.92 0.06 22.68
CA ILE A 97 6.10 -0.33 21.89
C ILE A 97 7.24 0.63 22.18
N THR A 98 8.36 0.10 22.67
CA THR A 98 9.54 0.90 23.05
C THR A 98 10.81 0.53 22.28
N ASP A 99 10.77 -0.55 21.49
CA ASP A 99 11.91 -1.06 20.73
C ASP A 99 11.48 -1.88 19.49
N SER A 100 12.47 -2.36 18.73
CA SER A 100 12.25 -3.15 17.54
C SER A 100 11.62 -4.52 17.80
N VAL A 101 11.89 -5.13 18.95
CA VAL A 101 11.35 -6.46 19.29
C VAL A 101 9.86 -6.37 19.57
N GLY A 102 9.44 -5.40 20.39
CA GLY A 102 8.03 -5.12 20.64
C GLY A 102 7.28 -4.74 19.36
N LEU A 103 7.90 -3.94 18.48
CA LEU A 103 7.29 -3.56 17.21
C LEU A 103 7.03 -4.78 16.30
N VAL A 104 8.03 -5.63 16.09
CA VAL A 104 7.91 -6.81 15.22
C VAL A 104 6.87 -7.78 15.78
N LYS A 105 6.88 -7.97 17.11
CA LYS A 105 5.89 -8.81 17.80
C LYS A 105 4.46 -8.31 17.57
N GLU A 106 4.21 -7.02 17.74
CA GLU A 106 2.88 -6.42 17.53
C GLU A 106 2.41 -6.54 16.07
N ILE A 107 3.29 -6.31 15.09
CA ILE A 107 2.97 -6.52 13.67
C ILE A 107 2.56 -7.98 13.41
N ASP A 108 3.27 -8.94 13.99
CA ASP A 108 2.96 -10.35 13.83
C ASP A 108 1.66 -10.75 14.53
N GLU A 109 1.38 -10.20 15.72
CA GLU A 109 0.11 -10.41 16.44
C GLU A 109 -1.07 -9.87 15.63
N LEU A 110 -1.00 -8.65 15.11
CA LEU A 110 -2.03 -8.07 14.24
C LEU A 110 -2.24 -8.89 12.95
N ARG A 111 -1.19 -9.51 12.43
CA ARG A 111 -1.26 -10.40 11.27
C ARG A 111 -1.92 -11.73 11.58
N THR A 112 -1.59 -12.36 12.71
CA THR A 112 -1.91 -13.77 12.99
C THR A 112 -3.14 -13.98 13.86
N GLN A 113 -3.44 -13.04 14.76
CA GLN A 113 -4.61 -13.17 15.65
C GLN A 113 -5.91 -13.27 14.85
N GLU A 114 -6.83 -14.09 15.32
CA GLU A 114 -8.20 -14.04 14.84
C GLU A 114 -8.87 -12.75 15.29
N SER A 115 -9.49 -12.06 14.34
CA SER A 115 -10.14 -10.78 14.57
C SER A 115 -11.39 -10.65 13.71
N LYS A 116 -12.37 -9.96 14.24
CA LYS A 116 -13.60 -9.61 13.56
C LYS A 116 -13.33 -8.65 12.40
N HIS A 117 -12.39 -7.73 12.59
CA HIS A 117 -12.05 -6.67 11.65
C HIS A 117 -10.59 -6.74 11.21
N LYS A 118 -10.28 -7.73 10.38
CA LYS A 118 -8.91 -7.99 9.91
C LYS A 118 -8.36 -6.87 9.03
N GLY A 119 -9.19 -6.18 8.26
CA GLY A 119 -8.78 -5.02 7.47
C GLY A 119 -8.27 -3.89 8.35
N TRP A 120 -8.91 -3.66 9.50
CA TRP A 120 -8.43 -2.72 10.50
C TRP A 120 -7.08 -3.13 11.09
N ASP A 121 -6.91 -4.41 11.48
CA ASP A 121 -5.65 -4.91 12.04
C ASP A 121 -4.50 -4.79 11.04
N LEU A 122 -4.72 -5.21 9.79
CA LEU A 122 -3.68 -5.15 8.75
C LEU A 122 -3.28 -3.71 8.41
N ALA A 123 -4.22 -2.77 8.38
CA ALA A 123 -3.91 -1.36 8.17
C ALA A 123 -3.06 -0.80 9.33
N ARG A 124 -3.39 -1.15 10.58
CA ARG A 124 -2.62 -0.76 11.76
C ARG A 124 -1.22 -1.34 11.75
N ALA A 125 -1.07 -2.63 11.38
CA ALA A 125 0.22 -3.28 11.27
C ALA A 125 1.15 -2.54 10.30
N VAL A 126 0.64 -2.11 9.14
CA VAL A 126 1.41 -1.29 8.18
C VAL A 126 1.75 0.07 8.76
N ASN A 127 0.79 0.73 9.43
CA ASN A 127 1.00 2.04 10.02
C ASN A 127 2.12 2.02 11.06
N ILE A 128 2.08 1.08 12.04
CA ILE A 128 3.13 0.97 13.07
C ILE A 128 4.48 0.55 12.49
N ALA A 129 4.53 -0.26 11.41
CA ALA A 129 5.78 -0.61 10.75
C ALA A 129 6.50 0.64 10.22
N TRP A 130 5.79 1.52 9.52
CA TRP A 130 6.36 2.77 9.02
C TRP A 130 6.66 3.79 10.13
N MET A 131 5.83 3.85 11.18
CA MET A 131 6.16 4.61 12.38
C MET A 131 7.45 4.08 13.04
N GLY A 132 7.68 2.76 13.02
CA GLY A 132 8.91 2.13 13.51
C GLY A 132 10.16 2.56 12.73
N VAL A 133 10.04 2.80 11.42
CA VAL A 133 11.12 3.38 10.60
C VAL A 133 11.39 4.82 11.05
N SER A 134 10.36 5.65 11.17
CA SER A 134 10.49 7.04 11.65
C SER A 134 11.06 7.10 13.06
N ALA A 135 10.65 6.19 13.96
CA ALA A 135 11.19 6.04 15.31
C ALA A 135 12.65 5.54 15.35
N LYS A 136 13.20 5.07 14.23
CA LYS A 136 14.52 4.43 14.09
C LYS A 136 14.63 3.13 14.90
N PHE A 137 13.55 2.40 15.05
CA PHE A 137 13.54 1.05 15.63
C PHE A 137 13.92 -0.01 14.59
N ILE A 138 13.51 0.16 13.33
CA ILE A 138 13.81 -0.73 12.21
C ILE A 138 14.20 0.07 10.95
N SER A 139 14.83 -0.60 9.98
CA SER A 139 15.11 -0.01 8.66
C SER A 139 13.88 -0.07 7.73
N LYS A 140 13.91 0.68 6.63
CA LYS A 140 12.88 0.61 5.56
C LYS A 140 12.75 -0.80 4.99
N GLU A 141 13.88 -1.46 4.75
CA GLU A 141 13.93 -2.84 4.24
C GLU A 141 13.26 -3.80 5.22
N THR A 142 13.58 -3.67 6.51
CA THR A 142 12.93 -4.49 7.56
C THR A 142 11.44 -4.23 7.61
N ALA A 143 10.98 -2.97 7.53
CA ALA A 143 9.55 -2.65 7.49
C ALA A 143 8.85 -3.34 6.32
N LEU A 144 9.42 -3.25 5.11
CA LEU A 144 8.90 -3.93 3.92
C LEU A 144 8.83 -5.45 4.09
N GLU A 145 9.85 -6.07 4.69
CA GLU A 145 9.86 -7.50 5.01
C GLU A 145 8.73 -7.88 5.99
N GLN A 146 8.48 -7.05 7.00
CA GLN A 146 7.44 -7.31 8.00
C GLN A 146 6.02 -7.14 7.44
N ILE A 147 5.78 -6.17 6.54
CA ILE A 147 4.44 -5.92 5.99
C ILE A 147 4.10 -6.79 4.76
N LYS A 148 5.09 -7.31 4.05
CA LYS A 148 4.87 -8.19 2.88
C LYS A 148 3.96 -9.39 3.17
N PRO A 149 4.11 -10.12 4.30
CA PRO A 149 3.24 -11.24 4.66
C PRO A 149 1.77 -10.86 4.95
N LEU A 150 1.45 -9.58 5.09
CA LEU A 150 0.08 -9.10 5.29
C LEU A 150 -0.78 -9.24 4.02
N VAL A 151 -0.16 -9.13 2.84
CA VAL A 151 -0.86 -9.17 1.55
C VAL A 151 -1.62 -10.47 1.34
N PRO A 152 -1.03 -11.67 1.45
CA PRO A 152 -1.78 -12.92 1.28
C PRO A 152 -2.91 -13.07 2.30
N VAL A 153 -2.77 -12.54 3.53
CA VAL A 153 -3.86 -12.53 4.53
C VAL A 153 -5.03 -11.66 4.06
N ALA A 154 -4.74 -10.45 3.58
CA ALA A 154 -5.75 -9.57 3.01
C ALA A 154 -6.44 -10.20 1.78
N GLN A 155 -5.66 -10.75 0.86
CA GLN A 155 -6.18 -11.39 -0.36
C GLN A 155 -7.02 -12.64 -0.09
N ALA A 156 -6.73 -13.38 0.98
CA ALA A 156 -7.54 -14.52 1.40
C ALA A 156 -8.91 -14.07 1.94
N LYS A 157 -8.95 -12.95 2.67
CA LYS A 157 -10.16 -12.51 3.39
C LYS A 157 -11.04 -11.56 2.59
N PHE A 158 -10.48 -10.71 1.74
CA PHE A 158 -11.20 -9.67 1.02
C PHE A 158 -11.16 -9.89 -0.50
N ALA A 159 -12.27 -9.58 -1.18
CA ALA A 159 -12.37 -9.70 -2.63
C ALA A 159 -11.61 -8.57 -3.36
N ASP A 160 -11.65 -7.37 -2.79
CA ASP A 160 -11.17 -6.13 -3.38
C ASP A 160 -10.87 -5.08 -2.30
N TRP A 161 -10.36 -3.91 -2.72
CA TRP A 161 -10.12 -2.78 -1.82
C TRP A 161 -11.39 -2.25 -1.14
N LYS A 162 -12.55 -2.36 -1.79
CA LYS A 162 -13.81 -1.91 -1.21
C LYS A 162 -14.14 -2.71 0.03
N SER A 163 -14.19 -4.04 -0.08
CA SER A 163 -14.46 -4.94 1.05
C SER A 163 -13.41 -4.82 2.16
N TYR A 164 -12.15 -4.58 1.79
CA TYR A 164 -11.06 -4.32 2.74
C TYR A 164 -11.28 -3.04 3.55
N PHE A 165 -11.58 -1.93 2.90
CA PHE A 165 -11.78 -0.65 3.58
C PHE A 165 -13.12 -0.54 4.31
N GLU A 166 -14.17 -1.24 3.86
CA GLU A 166 -15.42 -1.38 4.62
C GLU A 166 -15.16 -2.05 5.98
N ASP A 167 -14.36 -3.12 6.01
CA ASP A 167 -13.96 -3.80 7.25
C ASP A 167 -13.03 -2.93 8.12
N PHE A 168 -12.11 -2.16 7.50
CA PHE A 168 -11.31 -1.15 8.20
C PHE A 168 -12.18 -0.13 8.95
N LEU A 169 -13.16 0.48 8.27
CA LEU A 169 -14.05 1.47 8.88
C LEU A 169 -14.92 0.88 9.97
N ALA A 170 -15.40 -0.35 9.78
CA ALA A 170 -16.17 -1.06 10.81
C ALA A 170 -15.34 -1.31 12.07
N GLY A 171 -14.08 -1.74 11.92
CA GLY A 171 -13.15 -1.94 13.03
C GLY A 171 -12.80 -0.64 13.76
N ARG A 172 -12.55 0.43 13.01
CA ARG A 172 -12.28 1.76 13.60
C ARG A 172 -13.45 2.25 14.45
N LYS A 173 -14.67 2.10 13.94
CA LYS A 173 -15.90 2.49 14.64
C LYS A 173 -16.16 1.64 15.89
N GLU A 174 -15.91 0.33 15.83
CA GLU A 174 -16.13 -0.57 16.96
C GLU A 174 -15.07 -0.35 18.08
N TRP A 175 -13.85 0.01 17.69
CA TRP A 175 -12.76 0.25 18.64
C TRP A 175 -12.99 1.51 19.49
N ASP A 176 -13.56 2.55 18.90
CA ASP A 176 -13.81 3.82 19.60
C ASP A 176 -15.20 4.35 19.21
N PRO A 177 -16.28 3.74 19.77
CA PRO A 177 -17.65 4.08 19.41
C PRO A 177 -18.07 5.47 19.88
N ASP A 178 -17.45 5.97 20.94
CA ASP A 178 -17.71 7.29 21.54
C ASP A 178 -16.60 8.30 21.22
N GLY A 179 -15.68 7.94 20.32
CA GLY A 179 -14.55 8.77 19.93
C GLY A 179 -14.95 9.99 19.13
N ASP A 180 -13.95 10.82 18.79
CA ASP A 180 -14.20 12.05 18.04
C ASP A 180 -14.87 11.74 16.69
N PRO A 181 -16.10 12.25 16.45
CA PRO A 181 -16.79 12.06 15.18
C PRO A 181 -16.00 12.59 13.96
N GLU A 182 -15.14 13.60 14.14
CA GLU A 182 -14.32 14.17 13.07
C GLU A 182 -13.26 13.18 12.59
N ASP A 183 -12.70 12.38 13.50
CA ASP A 183 -11.74 11.33 13.17
C ASP A 183 -12.36 10.24 12.29
N LEU A 184 -13.53 9.72 12.66
CA LEU A 184 -14.24 8.73 11.86
C LEU A 184 -14.69 9.32 10.51
N ALA A 185 -15.13 10.58 10.50
CA ALA A 185 -15.51 11.29 9.28
C ALA A 185 -14.29 11.48 8.34
N LEU A 186 -13.10 11.78 8.88
CA LEU A 186 -11.86 11.90 8.12
C LEU A 186 -11.52 10.57 7.43
N PHE A 187 -11.52 9.46 8.15
CA PHE A 187 -11.24 8.14 7.56
C PHE A 187 -12.31 7.72 6.55
N THR A 188 -13.59 7.99 6.82
CA THR A 188 -14.69 7.69 5.89
C THR A 188 -14.53 8.48 4.58
N LYS A 189 -14.22 9.77 4.67
CA LYS A 189 -13.94 10.62 3.51
C LYS A 189 -12.72 10.10 2.74
N THR A 190 -11.63 9.79 3.46
CA THR A 190 -10.41 9.28 2.85
C THR A 190 -10.67 7.98 2.10
N VAL A 191 -11.33 7.01 2.71
CA VAL A 191 -11.69 5.75 2.05
C VAL A 191 -12.51 5.98 0.78
N LYS A 192 -13.50 6.88 0.84
CA LYS A 192 -14.27 7.25 -0.36
C LYS A 192 -13.37 7.81 -1.47
N GLU A 193 -12.44 8.70 -1.14
CA GLU A 193 -11.49 9.23 -2.13
C GLU A 193 -10.57 8.13 -2.69
N LEU A 194 -10.09 7.20 -1.86
CA LEU A 194 -9.26 6.08 -2.31
C LEU A 194 -9.98 5.21 -3.33
N LEU A 195 -11.28 4.95 -3.11
CA LEU A 195 -12.08 4.05 -3.94
C LEU A 195 -12.68 4.71 -5.19
N GLU A 196 -12.95 6.02 -5.17
CA GLU A 196 -13.71 6.69 -6.22
C GLU A 196 -12.90 7.71 -7.03
N ASN A 197 -11.83 8.30 -6.46
CA ASN A 197 -11.06 9.33 -7.17
C ASN A 197 -10.18 8.69 -8.27
N PRO A 198 -10.31 9.10 -9.54
CA PRO A 198 -9.53 8.52 -10.63
C PRO A 198 -8.02 8.76 -10.53
N LYS A 199 -7.57 9.70 -9.67
CA LYS A 199 -6.16 9.95 -9.38
C LYS A 199 -5.60 9.00 -8.31
N SER A 200 -6.44 8.22 -7.65
CA SER A 200 -6.01 7.28 -6.61
C SER A 200 -5.19 6.13 -7.20
N ILE A 201 -4.13 5.72 -6.51
CA ILE A 201 -3.33 4.54 -6.87
C ILE A 201 -4.14 3.24 -6.81
N TYR A 202 -5.19 3.21 -6.00
CA TYR A 202 -6.09 2.06 -5.85
C TYR A 202 -6.94 1.78 -7.09
N GLN A 203 -7.03 2.76 -8.03
CA GLN A 203 -7.65 2.55 -9.34
C GLN A 203 -6.72 1.80 -10.30
N GLU A 204 -5.43 1.74 -10.02
CA GLU A 204 -4.41 1.13 -10.87
C GLU A 204 -3.91 -0.20 -10.32
N ILE A 205 -3.73 -0.30 -9.01
CA ILE A 205 -3.22 -1.49 -8.32
C ILE A 205 -4.37 -2.21 -7.62
N PRO A 206 -4.87 -3.35 -8.14
CA PRO A 206 -5.91 -4.13 -7.46
C PRO A 206 -5.36 -4.83 -6.22
N LEU A 207 -6.24 -5.19 -5.29
CA LEU A 207 -5.87 -6.00 -4.12
C LEU A 207 -5.47 -7.43 -4.54
N LYS A 208 -6.15 -7.98 -5.57
CA LYS A 208 -5.89 -9.31 -6.16
C LYS A 208 -5.46 -9.19 -7.60
#